data_f0dddcba2f27756322775bd17f423ee1
#
_entry.id   f0dddcba2f27756322775bd17f423ee1
#
_cell.length_a   1.000
_cell.length_b   1.000
_cell.length_c   1.000
_cell.angle_alpha   90.00
_cell.angle_beta   90.00
_cell.angle_gamma   90.00
#
_symmetry.space_group_name_H-M   'P 1'
#
loop_
_entity.id
_entity.type
_entity.pdbx_description
1 polymer ?
#
loop_
_entity_poly.entity_id
_entity_poly.type
_entity_poly.pdbx_seq_one_letter_code
_entity_poly.pdbx_strand_id
1 'polypeptide(L)'
;MPKIVISGISEEVVRTVAPRLIPAVAEALACPVEWISFEYVPSVYFAAEADKERCPMVEIYWFKRPVELMQKISSIFTEELSRVGINRVIIQIIDTLRENYFDLTYGAK
;
A
#
# COMPACT_ATOMS: atom_id res chain seq x y z
N MET A 1 -11.58 3.74 -1.60
CA MET A 1 -10.75 2.58 -1.90
C MET A 1 -9.94 2.84 -3.14
N PRO A 2 -8.69 2.58 -3.10
CA PRO A 2 -8.02 1.56 -2.28
C PRO A 2 -7.49 2.07 -0.94
N LYS A 3 -7.25 1.12 -0.04
CA LYS A 3 -6.53 1.35 1.21
C LYS A 3 -5.19 0.63 1.12
N ILE A 4 -4.12 1.39 1.31
CA ILE A 4 -2.76 0.85 1.23
C ILE A 4 -2.13 0.96 2.60
N VAL A 5 -1.60 -0.18 3.10
CA VAL A 5 -0.93 -0.25 4.39
C VAL A 5 0.49 -0.72 4.15
N ILE A 6 1.48 0.03 4.62
CA ILE A 6 2.88 -0.33 4.47
C ILE A 6 3.51 -0.48 5.85
N SER A 7 4.33 -1.52 5.99
CA SER A 7 5.03 -1.82 7.23
C SER A 7 6.39 -2.44 6.91
N GLY A 8 7.23 -2.58 7.93
CA GLY A 8 8.53 -3.24 7.77
C GLY A 8 9.63 -2.37 7.21
N ILE A 9 9.41 -1.06 7.12
CA ILE A 9 10.42 -0.07 6.73
C ILE A 9 10.31 1.12 7.68
N SER A 10 11.26 2.03 7.58
CA SER A 10 11.24 3.20 8.45
C SER A 10 10.21 4.23 7.98
N GLU A 11 9.72 5.01 8.93
CA GLU A 11 8.78 6.09 8.61
C GLU A 11 9.40 7.11 7.66
N GLU A 12 10.70 7.39 7.81
CA GLU A 12 11.41 8.32 6.93
C GLU A 12 11.36 7.90 5.48
N VAL A 13 11.56 6.60 5.22
CA VAL A 13 11.50 6.07 3.87
C VAL A 13 10.09 6.22 3.32
N VAL A 14 9.08 5.94 4.13
CA VAL A 14 7.68 6.10 3.70
C VAL A 14 7.40 7.55 3.35
N ARG A 15 7.86 8.50 4.17
CA ARG A 15 7.68 9.93 3.89
C ARG A 15 8.32 10.35 2.58
N THR A 16 9.42 9.69 2.21
CA THR A 16 10.11 9.97 0.95
C THR A 16 9.37 9.43 -0.26
N VAL A 17 8.85 8.21 -0.16
CA VAL A 17 8.25 7.54 -1.33
C VAL A 17 6.76 7.82 -1.51
N ALA A 18 6.03 8.09 -0.43
CA ALA A 18 4.58 8.30 -0.50
C ALA A 18 4.16 9.41 -1.48
N PRO A 19 4.82 10.57 -1.51
CA PRO A 19 4.45 11.64 -2.45
C PRO A 19 4.56 11.24 -3.91
N ARG A 20 5.33 10.21 -4.22
CA ARG A 20 5.48 9.70 -5.59
C ARG A 20 4.58 8.50 -5.83
N LEU A 21 4.44 7.65 -4.81
CA LEU A 21 3.62 6.45 -4.92
C LEU A 21 2.13 6.78 -5.09
N ILE A 22 1.61 7.67 -4.27
CA ILE A 22 0.18 7.95 -4.24
C ILE A 22 -0.34 8.46 -5.59
N PRO A 23 0.30 9.48 -6.20
CA PRO A 23 -0.15 9.92 -7.52
C PRO A 23 0.00 8.85 -8.60
N ALA A 24 1.07 8.05 -8.55
CA ALA A 24 1.29 7.01 -9.54
C ALA A 24 0.22 5.92 -9.45
N VAL A 25 -0.16 5.54 -8.24
CA VAL A 25 -1.22 4.56 -8.03
C VAL A 25 -2.55 5.12 -8.50
N ALA A 26 -2.85 6.38 -8.16
CA ALA A 26 -4.09 7.04 -8.58
C ALA A 26 -4.20 7.07 -10.10
N GLU A 27 -3.13 7.40 -10.79
CA GLU A 27 -3.12 7.43 -12.24
C GLU A 27 -3.37 6.04 -12.82
N ALA A 28 -2.69 5.03 -12.27
CA ALA A 28 -2.85 3.65 -12.75
C ALA A 28 -4.28 3.14 -12.56
N LEU A 29 -4.93 3.53 -11.47
CA LEU A 29 -6.30 3.10 -11.18
C LEU A 29 -7.35 4.03 -11.77
N ALA A 30 -6.92 5.13 -12.41
CA ALA A 30 -7.81 6.13 -12.99
C ALA A 30 -8.81 6.66 -11.95
N CYS A 31 -8.30 7.00 -10.75
CA CYS A 31 -9.13 7.52 -9.68
C CYS A 31 -8.53 8.79 -9.09
N PRO A 32 -9.34 9.63 -8.42
CA PRO A 32 -8.80 10.79 -7.72
C PRO A 32 -7.85 10.37 -6.60
N VAL A 33 -6.82 11.19 -6.35
CA VAL A 33 -5.84 10.90 -5.30
C VAL A 33 -6.49 10.83 -3.91
N GLU A 34 -7.57 11.59 -3.71
CA GLU A 34 -8.28 11.63 -2.43
C GLU A 34 -8.93 10.29 -2.07
N TRP A 35 -9.13 9.42 -3.05
CA TRP A 35 -9.72 8.11 -2.82
C TRP A 35 -8.73 7.13 -2.21
N ILE A 36 -7.43 7.43 -2.27
CA ILE A 36 -6.40 6.51 -1.78
C ILE A 36 -6.13 6.81 -0.32
N SER A 37 -6.33 5.79 0.53
CA SER A 37 -5.89 5.82 1.91
C SER A 37 -4.53 5.14 1.96
N PHE A 38 -3.51 5.87 2.43
CA PHE A 38 -2.15 5.35 2.50
C PHE A 38 -1.67 5.55 3.92
N GLU A 39 -1.36 4.45 4.61
CA GLU A 39 -0.92 4.54 5.99
C GLU A 39 0.29 3.67 6.27
N TYR A 40 1.14 4.15 7.17
CA TYR A 40 2.30 3.45 7.67
C TYR A 40 1.98 2.85 9.02
N VAL A 41 2.33 1.58 9.22
CA VAL A 41 2.13 0.91 10.50
C VAL A 41 3.49 0.61 11.12
N PRO A 42 3.83 1.28 12.25
CA PRO A 42 5.09 1.03 12.96
C PRO A 42 4.95 -0.22 13.83
N SER A 43 5.04 -1.39 13.23
CA SER A 43 4.86 -2.63 13.96
C SER A 43 6.19 -3.19 14.46
N VAL A 44 6.13 -4.02 15.51
CA VAL A 44 7.27 -4.72 16.06
C VAL A 44 7.28 -6.14 15.48
N TYR A 45 8.40 -6.52 14.91
CA TYR A 45 8.56 -7.80 14.24
C TYR A 45 9.38 -8.75 15.09
N PHE A 46 8.92 -9.98 15.20
CA PHE A 46 9.64 -11.04 15.91
C PHE A 46 9.99 -12.14 14.92
N ALA A 47 11.29 -12.41 14.77
CA ALA A 47 11.77 -13.49 13.94
C ALA A 47 12.35 -14.59 14.82
N ALA A 48 12.33 -15.83 14.33
CA ALA A 48 12.94 -16.94 15.04
C ALA A 48 14.46 -16.76 15.15
N GLU A 49 15.06 -16.09 14.19
CA GLU A 49 16.49 -15.75 14.19
C GLU A 49 16.66 -14.28 14.51
N ALA A 50 17.47 -13.96 15.51
CA ALA A 50 17.57 -12.60 16.07
C ALA A 50 18.09 -11.56 15.08
N ASP A 51 18.95 -11.95 14.15
CA ASP A 51 19.60 -11.03 13.21
C ASP A 51 18.87 -10.91 11.88
N LYS A 52 17.71 -11.54 11.73
CA LYS A 52 17.02 -11.53 10.46
C LYS A 52 16.28 -10.23 10.27
N GLU A 53 16.58 -9.55 9.18
CA GLU A 53 15.90 -8.31 8.84
C GLU A 53 14.46 -8.56 8.41
N ARG A 54 13.60 -7.62 8.75
CA ARG A 54 12.23 -7.67 8.34
C ARG A 54 12.10 -7.26 6.87
N CYS A 55 11.34 -8.05 6.11
CA CYS A 55 10.99 -7.69 4.74
C CYS A 55 9.85 -6.65 4.75
N PRO A 56 9.98 -5.56 4.01
CA PRO A 56 8.87 -4.63 3.84
C PRO A 56 7.63 -5.32 3.28
N MET A 57 6.47 -4.93 3.77
CA MET A 57 5.20 -5.50 3.33
C MET A 57 4.22 -4.39 2.98
N VAL A 58 3.55 -4.55 1.85
CA VAL A 58 2.51 -3.64 1.38
C VAL A 58 1.23 -4.46 1.25
N GLU A 59 0.17 -4.00 1.90
CA GLU A 59 -1.15 -4.60 1.78
C GLU A 59 -2.06 -3.62 1.09
N ILE A 60 -2.74 -4.06 0.05
CA ILE A 60 -3.63 -3.22 -0.73
C ILE A 60 -5.03 -3.82 -0.68
N TYR A 61 -5.96 -3.10 -0.07
CA TYR A 61 -7.37 -3.47 -0.01
C TYR A 61 -8.11 -2.67 -1.06
N TRP A 62 -8.76 -3.36 -1.98
CA TRP A 62 -9.49 -2.68 -3.05
C TRP A 62 -10.70 -3.50 -3.50
N PHE A 63 -11.54 -2.90 -4.33
CA PHE A 63 -12.54 -3.65 -5.06
C PHE A 63 -11.84 -4.34 -6.23
N LYS A 64 -12.22 -5.58 -6.50
CA LYS A 64 -11.53 -6.42 -7.47
C LYS A 64 -11.30 -5.72 -8.81
N ARG A 65 -10.09 -5.84 -9.32
CA ARG A 65 -9.65 -5.26 -10.59
C ARG A 65 -8.94 -6.32 -11.42
N PRO A 66 -8.76 -6.07 -12.75
CA PRO A 66 -8.04 -7.02 -13.60
C PRO A 66 -6.61 -7.27 -13.13
N VAL A 67 -6.10 -8.45 -13.42
CA VAL A 67 -4.75 -8.87 -13.00
C VAL A 67 -3.67 -7.93 -13.56
N GLU A 68 -3.91 -7.35 -14.73
CA GLU A 68 -2.98 -6.40 -15.34
C GLU A 68 -2.73 -5.19 -14.44
N LEU A 69 -3.78 -4.73 -13.74
CA LEU A 69 -3.63 -3.62 -12.79
C LEU A 69 -2.87 -4.04 -11.55
N MET A 70 -3.05 -5.29 -11.09
CA MET A 70 -2.26 -5.81 -9.97
C MET A 70 -0.77 -5.79 -10.31
N GLN A 71 -0.43 -6.23 -11.52
CA GLN A 71 0.96 -6.25 -11.98
C GLN A 71 1.51 -4.83 -12.12
N LYS A 72 0.71 -3.91 -12.63
CA LYS A 72 1.13 -2.52 -12.81
C LYS A 72 1.38 -1.84 -11.46
N ILE A 73 0.49 -2.04 -10.50
CA ILE A 73 0.65 -1.49 -9.15
C ILE A 73 1.90 -2.06 -8.49
N SER A 74 2.11 -3.38 -8.60
CA SER A 74 3.31 -4.01 -8.06
C SER A 74 4.58 -3.42 -8.65
N SER A 75 4.59 -3.15 -9.95
CA SER A 75 5.74 -2.52 -10.61
C SER A 75 5.98 -1.11 -10.10
N ILE A 76 4.93 -0.34 -9.87
CA ILE A 76 5.06 1.01 -9.32
C ILE A 76 5.75 0.95 -7.95
N PHE A 77 5.30 0.05 -7.07
CA PHE A 77 5.89 -0.09 -5.75
C PHE A 77 7.35 -0.52 -5.81
N THR A 78 7.67 -1.55 -6.60
CA THR A 78 9.04 -2.04 -6.68
C THR A 78 9.97 -0.99 -7.27
N GLU A 79 9.52 -0.23 -8.26
CA GLU A 79 10.32 0.81 -8.87
C GLU A 79 10.61 1.94 -7.88
N GLU A 80 9.59 2.44 -7.18
CA GLU A 80 9.80 3.53 -6.23
C GLU A 80 10.63 3.10 -5.02
N LEU A 81 10.39 1.90 -4.51
CA LEU A 81 11.16 1.39 -3.38
C LEU A 81 12.62 1.10 -3.76
N SER A 82 12.88 0.69 -5.00
CA SER A 82 14.26 0.46 -5.45
C SER A 82 15.07 1.75 -5.44
N ARG A 83 14.43 2.90 -5.66
CA ARG A 83 15.11 4.19 -5.65
C ARG A 83 15.65 4.55 -4.27
N VAL A 84 15.09 3.99 -3.22
CA VAL A 84 15.55 4.21 -1.83
C VAL A 84 16.32 3.01 -1.28
N GLY A 85 16.77 2.12 -2.17
CA GLY A 85 17.64 1.00 -1.79
C GLY A 85 16.94 -0.24 -1.30
N ILE A 86 15.63 -0.32 -1.43
CA ILE A 86 14.85 -1.50 -1.05
C ILE A 86 14.70 -2.38 -2.29
N ASN A 87 15.24 -3.60 -2.22
CA ASN A 87 15.26 -4.51 -3.35
C ASN A 87 14.38 -5.75 -3.15
N ARG A 88 13.60 -5.78 -2.09
CA ARG A 88 12.62 -6.84 -1.84
C ARG A 88 11.43 -6.26 -1.10
N VAL A 89 10.24 -6.60 -1.57
CA VAL A 89 8.99 -6.20 -0.91
C VAL A 89 7.96 -7.28 -1.15
N ILE A 90 7.13 -7.54 -0.16
CA ILE A 90 5.99 -8.43 -0.30
C ILE A 90 4.77 -7.54 -0.51
N ILE A 91 4.06 -7.78 -1.62
CA ILE A 91 2.84 -7.04 -1.91
C ILE A 91 1.70 -8.03 -1.92
N GLN A 92 0.72 -7.79 -1.05
CA GLN A 92 -0.47 -8.61 -0.97
C GLN A 92 -1.68 -7.76 -1.32
N ILE A 93 -2.48 -8.25 -2.24
CA ILE A 93 -3.67 -7.54 -2.70
C ILE A 93 -4.88 -8.31 -2.20
N ILE A 94 -5.77 -7.61 -1.49
CA ILE A 94 -6.93 -8.20 -0.85
C ILE A 94 -8.18 -7.61 -1.50
N ASP A 95 -8.98 -8.46 -2.14
CA ASP A 95 -10.23 -8.04 -2.75
C ASP A 95 -11.29 -7.84 -1.67
N THR A 96 -11.92 -6.68 -1.70
CA THR A 96 -13.06 -6.37 -0.83
C THR A 96 -14.33 -6.48 -1.66
N LEU A 97 -15.29 -7.23 -1.15
CA LEU A 97 -16.61 -7.30 -1.78
C LEU A 97 -17.36 -5.99 -1.52
N ARG A 98 -17.98 -5.46 -2.58
CA ARG A 98 -18.72 -4.20 -2.44
C ARG A 98 -19.82 -4.27 -1.39
N GLU A 99 -20.43 -5.42 -1.25
CA GLU A 99 -21.50 -5.65 -0.25
C GLU A 99 -20.97 -5.61 1.19
N ASN A 100 -19.65 -5.70 1.37
CA ASN A 100 -19.02 -5.65 2.70
C ASN A 100 -18.41 -4.28 3.00
N TYR A 101 -18.63 -3.29 2.16
CA TYR A 101 -18.02 -1.97 2.29
C TYR A 101 -19.08 -0.90 2.44
N PHE A 102 -19.06 -0.20 3.55
CA PHE A 102 -20.03 0.83 3.89
C PHE A 102 -19.31 2.14 4.16
N ASP A 103 -19.60 3.15 3.35
CA ASP A 103 -19.11 4.49 3.56
C ASP A 103 -20.30 5.33 4.04
N LEU A 104 -20.37 5.54 5.34
CA LEU A 104 -21.54 6.11 5.98
C LEU A 104 -21.24 7.49 6.56
N THR A 105 -22.06 8.44 6.21
CA THR A 105 -22.03 9.77 6.83
C THR A 105 -23.35 9.93 7.61
N TYR A 106 -23.24 10.21 8.89
CA TYR A 106 -24.42 10.29 9.73
C TYR A 106 -24.20 11.34 10.84
N GLY A 107 -25.28 11.65 11.55
CA GLY A 107 -25.27 12.69 12.58
C GLY A 107 -25.59 14.03 11.96
N ALA A 108 -25.84 15.01 12.79
CA ALA A 108 -26.16 16.35 12.32
C ALA A 108 -24.94 17.04 11.71
N LYS A 109 -25.19 17.61 11.07
CA LYS A 109 -24.70 18.57 10.60
C LYS A 109 -24.46 19.34 10.20
#